data_e3d2bf23c8f592e35ed1774bfbb00923
#
_entry.id   e3d2bf23c8f592e35ed1774bfbb00923
#
_cell.length_a   1.000
_cell.length_b   1.000
_cell.length_c   1.000
_cell.angle_alpha   90.00
_cell.angle_beta   90.00
_cell.angle_gamma   90.00
#
_symmetry.space_group_name_H-M   'P 1'
#
loop_
_entity.id
_entity.type
_entity.pdbx_description
1 polymer ?
#
loop_
_entity_poly.entity_id
_entity_poly.type
_entity_poly.pdbx_seq_one_letter_code
_entity_poly.pdbx_strand_id
1 'polypeptide(L)'
;LGEQPRGNWYGSMLKSLSQHYSFNFTTPWVRLSKDIRRMLLYGTGKEKIEMKYSSKRWNGTYSGGWEGTIPNLVRRYTQTKSSGIREWIEQFMSMKPCSECNGTRFKKETLAVKINNRHIGEISSMSIQSLSQFFDGLSLSKMQKEISDQILKEIRQRLSFLINVGLSYLTLDRSAMTLSGGEAQRIRLATQIGSQLMGGLYILDEPSIGLHPRD
;
A
#
# COMPACT_ATOMS: atom_id res chain seq x y z
N LEU A 1 -22.12 7.37 -6.98
CA LEU A 1 -23.18 6.36 -6.73
C LEU A 1 -24.03 6.21 -7.99
N GLY A 2 -23.45 5.79 -9.11
CA GLY A 2 -24.12 5.72 -10.41
C GLY A 2 -24.95 4.47 -10.67
N GLU A 3 -24.93 3.47 -9.81
CA GLU A 3 -25.77 2.28 -9.97
C GLU A 3 -26.61 2.06 -8.72
N GLN A 4 -27.90 1.78 -8.92
CA GLN A 4 -28.80 1.40 -7.84
C GLN A 4 -28.22 0.16 -7.13
N PRO A 5 -28.24 0.11 -5.78
CA PRO A 5 -27.76 -1.05 -5.04
C PRO A 5 -28.54 -2.29 -5.50
N ARG A 6 -27.83 -3.25 -6.10
CA ARG A 6 -28.41 -4.49 -6.69
C ARG A 6 -28.98 -5.47 -5.66
N GLY A 7 -28.98 -5.13 -4.38
CA GLY A 7 -29.55 -5.96 -3.31
C GLY A 7 -30.79 -5.30 -2.71
N ASN A 8 -31.91 -5.99 -2.66
CA ASN A 8 -33.14 -5.51 -2.05
C ASN A 8 -32.95 -5.01 -0.59
N TRP A 9 -32.01 -5.64 0.14
CA TRP A 9 -31.70 -5.27 1.54
C TRP A 9 -31.08 -3.87 1.67
N TYR A 10 -29.95 -3.61 1.01
CA TYR A 10 -29.29 -2.32 1.08
C TYR A 10 -30.13 -1.17 0.51
N GLY A 11 -30.83 -1.43 -0.57
CA GLY A 11 -31.76 -0.46 -1.16
C GLY A 11 -32.87 -0.06 -0.19
N SER A 12 -33.46 -1.03 0.51
CA SER A 12 -34.51 -0.80 1.51
C SER A 12 -33.97 -0.04 2.72
N MET A 13 -32.79 -0.39 3.22
CA MET A 13 -32.13 0.33 4.32
C MET A 13 -31.85 1.79 3.96
N LEU A 14 -31.24 2.06 2.82
CA LEU A 14 -30.97 3.40 2.36
C LEU A 14 -32.25 4.21 2.16
N LYS A 15 -33.31 3.59 1.67
CA LYS A 15 -34.63 4.22 1.53
C LYS A 15 -35.23 4.61 2.90
N SER A 16 -35.12 3.75 3.89
CA SER A 16 -35.54 4.06 5.27
C SER A 16 -34.74 5.20 5.87
N LEU A 17 -33.41 5.20 5.66
CA LEU A 17 -32.53 6.31 6.06
C LEU A 17 -32.92 7.62 5.38
N SER A 18 -33.21 7.60 4.07
CA SER A 18 -33.59 8.80 3.33
C SER A 18 -34.91 9.40 3.86
N GLN A 19 -35.84 8.54 4.24
CA GLN A 19 -37.11 8.98 4.85
C GLN A 19 -36.90 9.54 6.25
N HIS A 20 -36.12 8.88 7.09
CA HIS A 20 -35.87 9.28 8.47
C HIS A 20 -35.12 10.63 8.57
N TYR A 21 -34.05 10.78 7.74
CA TYR A 21 -33.23 12.01 7.73
C TYR A 21 -33.63 13.02 6.65
N SER A 22 -34.77 12.83 5.98
CA SER A 22 -35.36 13.76 5.00
C SER A 22 -34.39 14.18 3.89
N PHE A 23 -33.65 13.23 3.29
CA PHE A 23 -32.80 13.48 2.13
C PHE A 23 -33.27 12.70 0.90
N ASN A 24 -32.93 13.20 -0.30
CA ASN A 24 -33.27 12.55 -1.55
C ASN A 24 -32.02 11.99 -2.23
N PHE A 25 -32.14 10.79 -2.85
CA PHE A 25 -31.05 10.15 -3.62
C PHE A 25 -30.65 10.93 -4.87
N THR A 26 -31.53 11.78 -5.40
CA THR A 26 -31.20 12.67 -6.53
C THR A 26 -30.38 13.89 -6.12
N THR A 27 -30.28 14.17 -4.79
CA THR A 27 -29.47 15.26 -4.29
C THR A 27 -27.99 14.98 -4.50
N PRO A 28 -27.24 15.83 -5.20
CA PRO A 28 -25.79 15.67 -5.35
C PRO A 28 -25.11 15.59 -3.98
N TRP A 29 -24.08 14.71 -3.86
CA TRP A 29 -23.34 14.50 -2.61
C TRP A 29 -22.87 15.79 -1.94
N VAL A 30 -22.37 16.73 -2.73
CA VAL A 30 -21.87 18.02 -2.23
C VAL A 30 -22.95 18.91 -1.61
N ARG A 31 -24.20 18.71 -1.98
CA ARG A 31 -25.37 19.47 -1.45
C ARG A 31 -26.00 18.82 -0.22
N LEU A 32 -25.65 17.57 0.10
CA LEU A 32 -26.06 16.94 1.35
C LEU A 32 -25.39 17.63 2.55
N SER A 33 -26.13 17.76 3.65
CA SER A 33 -25.57 18.32 4.90
C SER A 33 -24.37 17.51 5.38
N LYS A 34 -23.50 18.13 6.18
CA LYS A 34 -22.35 17.45 6.76
C LYS A 34 -22.75 16.24 7.61
N ASP A 35 -23.85 16.35 8.33
CA ASP A 35 -24.37 15.31 9.23
C ASP A 35 -24.90 14.11 8.44
N ILE A 36 -25.68 14.35 7.36
CA ILE A 36 -26.14 13.27 6.47
C ILE A 36 -24.95 12.56 5.82
N ARG A 37 -23.96 13.31 5.31
CA ARG A 37 -22.74 12.70 4.73
C ARG A 37 -21.99 11.88 5.76
N ARG A 38 -21.82 12.39 6.98
CA ARG A 38 -21.15 11.66 8.07
C ARG A 38 -21.91 10.40 8.45
N MET A 39 -23.23 10.48 8.58
CA MET A 39 -24.10 9.34 8.89
C MET A 39 -24.01 8.28 7.80
N LEU A 40 -24.08 8.64 6.53
CA LEU A 40 -23.96 7.68 5.42
C LEU A 40 -22.61 6.99 5.40
N LEU A 41 -21.53 7.71 5.69
CA LEU A 41 -20.17 7.17 5.66
C LEU A 41 -19.84 6.35 6.92
N TYR A 42 -20.19 6.84 8.11
CA TYR A 42 -19.71 6.29 9.39
C TYR A 42 -20.79 5.67 10.26
N GLY A 43 -22.06 5.75 9.82
CA GLY A 43 -23.18 5.14 10.53
C GLY A 43 -23.92 6.04 11.49
N THR A 44 -25.00 5.50 12.07
CA THR A 44 -25.88 6.20 13.03
C THR A 44 -25.43 6.06 14.48
N GLY A 45 -24.33 5.33 14.73
CA GLY A 45 -23.83 5.07 16.07
C GLY A 45 -24.83 4.25 16.89
N LYS A 46 -25.29 4.82 18.02
CA LYS A 46 -26.26 4.17 18.94
C LYS A 46 -27.72 4.37 18.53
N GLU A 47 -27.99 5.25 17.58
CA GLU A 47 -29.35 5.55 17.12
C GLU A 47 -29.93 4.37 16.35
N LYS A 48 -31.08 3.88 16.77
CA LYS A 48 -31.81 2.80 16.10
C LYS A 48 -32.92 3.42 15.23
N ILE A 49 -32.98 2.97 14.00
CA ILE A 49 -33.95 3.46 13.01
C ILE A 49 -34.83 2.28 12.60
N GLU A 50 -36.08 2.54 12.40
CA GLU A 50 -37.00 1.57 11.78
C GLU A 50 -36.66 1.42 10.30
N MET A 51 -36.17 0.26 9.95
CA MET A 51 -35.85 -0.09 8.57
C MET A 51 -36.91 -1.03 8.02
N LYS A 52 -37.66 -0.56 7.02
CA LYS A 52 -38.68 -1.35 6.36
C LYS A 52 -38.01 -2.17 5.23
N TYR A 53 -38.14 -3.46 5.33
CA TYR A 53 -37.68 -4.39 4.29
C TYR A 53 -38.90 -4.99 3.58
N SER A 54 -38.93 -4.88 2.26
CA SER A 54 -39.97 -5.46 1.43
C SER A 54 -39.32 -6.27 0.31
N SER A 55 -39.66 -7.53 0.24
CA SER A 55 -39.28 -8.42 -0.85
C SER A 55 -40.52 -9.20 -1.35
N LYS A 56 -40.40 -9.83 -2.52
CA LYS A 56 -41.50 -10.69 -3.06
C LYS A 56 -41.93 -11.82 -2.12
N ARG A 57 -41.04 -12.21 -1.16
CA ARG A 57 -41.28 -13.36 -0.26
C ARG A 57 -41.49 -12.98 1.20
N TRP A 58 -41.07 -11.80 1.62
CA TRP A 58 -41.15 -11.39 3.02
C TRP A 58 -41.16 -9.87 3.18
N ASN A 59 -42.06 -9.37 4.01
CA ASN A 59 -42.14 -8.00 4.42
C ASN A 59 -41.99 -7.91 5.94
N GLY A 60 -41.10 -7.05 6.40
CA GLY A 60 -40.86 -6.91 7.82
C GLY A 60 -40.23 -5.57 8.16
N THR A 61 -40.34 -5.21 9.44
CA THR A 61 -39.72 -4.03 10.01
C THR A 61 -38.60 -4.50 10.94
N TYR A 62 -37.44 -3.93 10.77
CA TYR A 62 -36.28 -4.18 11.61
C TYR A 62 -35.84 -2.87 12.25
N SER A 63 -35.69 -2.86 13.58
CA SER A 63 -35.13 -1.72 14.30
C SER A 63 -33.65 -1.93 14.56
N GLY A 64 -32.80 -1.12 13.93
CA GLY A 64 -31.35 -1.25 14.05
C GLY A 64 -30.60 -0.01 13.61
N GLY A 65 -29.33 0.06 13.90
CA GLY A 65 -28.47 1.15 13.45
C GLY A 65 -27.93 0.91 12.02
N TRP A 66 -27.68 1.98 11.30
CA TRP A 66 -26.89 1.94 10.08
C TRP A 66 -25.40 1.86 10.45
N GLU A 67 -24.74 0.80 10.00
CA GLU A 67 -23.31 0.56 10.28
C GLU A 67 -22.40 1.65 9.68
N GLY A 68 -22.82 2.25 8.57
CA GLY A 68 -22.00 3.14 7.75
C GLY A 68 -21.31 2.41 6.59
N THR A 69 -21.10 3.14 5.51
CA THR A 69 -20.47 2.57 4.31
C THR A 69 -19.01 2.16 4.57
N ILE A 70 -18.25 3.03 5.25
CA ILE A 70 -16.82 2.78 5.51
C ILE A 70 -16.62 1.60 6.48
N PRO A 71 -17.24 1.57 7.68
CA PRO A 71 -17.13 0.42 8.58
C PRO A 71 -17.58 -0.89 7.94
N ASN A 72 -18.66 -0.87 7.14
CA ASN A 72 -19.10 -2.04 6.41
C ASN A 72 -18.05 -2.56 5.42
N LEU A 73 -17.43 -1.69 4.62
CA LEU A 73 -16.38 -2.06 3.67
C LEU A 73 -15.16 -2.59 4.41
N VAL A 74 -14.72 -1.95 5.51
CA VAL A 74 -13.59 -2.39 6.33
C VAL A 74 -13.85 -3.79 6.91
N ARG A 75 -15.03 -4.00 7.51
CA ARG A 75 -15.41 -5.31 8.03
C ARG A 75 -15.43 -6.39 6.93
N ARG A 76 -16.01 -6.07 5.78
CA ARG A 76 -16.03 -7.01 4.63
C ARG A 76 -14.63 -7.31 4.12
N TYR A 77 -13.75 -6.32 4.03
CA TYR A 77 -12.37 -6.48 3.60
C TYR A 77 -11.58 -7.43 4.50
N THR A 78 -11.77 -7.30 5.82
CA THR A 78 -11.08 -8.14 6.81
C THR A 78 -11.64 -9.56 6.89
N GLN A 79 -12.95 -9.74 6.69
CA GLN A 79 -13.63 -11.02 6.89
C GLN A 79 -13.76 -11.85 5.61
N THR A 80 -13.67 -11.26 4.42
CA THR A 80 -13.86 -11.99 3.17
C THR A 80 -12.67 -12.88 2.85
N LYS A 81 -13.00 -14.09 2.34
CA LYS A 81 -12.02 -15.01 1.75
C LYS A 81 -11.90 -14.85 0.23
N SER A 82 -12.77 -14.07 -0.41
CA SER A 82 -12.79 -13.86 -1.86
C SER A 82 -11.81 -12.77 -2.26
N SER A 83 -10.86 -13.09 -3.14
CA SER A 83 -9.91 -12.14 -3.74
C SER A 83 -10.63 -11.04 -4.52
N GLY A 84 -11.63 -11.39 -5.33
CA GLY A 84 -12.37 -10.44 -6.14
C GLY A 84 -13.15 -9.39 -5.32
N ILE A 85 -13.66 -9.77 -4.13
CA ILE A 85 -14.29 -8.80 -3.22
C ILE A 85 -13.24 -7.87 -2.61
N ARG A 86 -12.05 -8.38 -2.26
CA ARG A 86 -10.94 -7.55 -1.78
C ARG A 86 -10.51 -6.55 -2.83
N GLU A 87 -10.18 -7.00 -4.03
CA GLU A 87 -9.78 -6.16 -5.16
C GLU A 87 -10.82 -5.06 -5.46
N TRP A 88 -12.11 -5.42 -5.42
CA TRP A 88 -13.17 -4.44 -5.58
C TRP A 88 -13.17 -3.37 -4.47
N ILE A 89 -12.94 -3.74 -3.21
CA ILE A 89 -12.88 -2.80 -2.09
C ILE A 89 -11.61 -1.95 -2.18
N GLU A 90 -10.48 -2.52 -2.58
CA GLU A 90 -9.18 -1.83 -2.73
C GLU A 90 -9.24 -0.65 -3.70
N GLN A 91 -10.15 -0.68 -4.69
CA GLN A 91 -10.38 0.45 -5.59
C GLN A 91 -10.84 1.74 -4.86
N PHE A 92 -11.41 1.61 -3.66
CA PHE A 92 -11.83 2.72 -2.82
C PHE A 92 -10.82 3.07 -1.73
N MET A 93 -9.68 2.39 -1.69
CA MET A 93 -8.62 2.61 -0.70
C MET A 93 -7.47 3.40 -1.31
N SER A 94 -6.85 4.23 -0.50
CA SER A 94 -5.62 4.93 -0.87
C SER A 94 -4.49 4.58 0.09
N MET A 95 -3.30 4.37 -0.45
CA MET A 95 -2.10 4.17 0.36
C MET A 95 -1.73 5.48 1.04
N LYS A 96 -1.62 5.44 2.36
CA LYS A 96 -1.14 6.59 3.15
C LYS A 96 0.07 6.16 3.97
N PRO A 97 1.05 7.06 4.17
CA PRO A 97 2.14 6.80 5.11
C PRO A 97 1.57 6.54 6.51
N CYS A 98 2.18 5.62 7.24
CA CYS A 98 1.83 5.38 8.63
C CYS A 98 2.09 6.64 9.47
N SER A 99 1.12 7.07 10.28
CA SER A 99 1.25 8.26 11.14
C SER A 99 2.32 8.12 12.22
N GLU A 100 2.63 6.89 12.66
CA GLU A 100 3.63 6.63 13.68
C GLU A 100 5.07 6.70 13.14
N CYS A 101 5.31 6.09 11.99
CA CYS A 101 6.66 6.01 11.41
C CYS A 101 6.87 6.91 10.18
N ASN A 102 5.88 7.69 9.76
CA ASN A 102 5.93 8.56 8.58
C ASN A 102 6.46 7.86 7.32
N GLY A 103 6.12 6.55 7.17
CA GLY A 103 6.54 5.76 6.02
C GLY A 103 7.89 5.06 6.15
N THR A 104 8.70 5.35 7.16
CA THR A 104 10.03 4.72 7.32
C THR A 104 9.97 3.24 7.65
N ARG A 105 8.87 2.75 8.23
CA ARG A 105 8.67 1.35 8.70
C ARG A 105 9.58 0.95 9.86
N PHE A 106 10.30 1.89 10.45
CA PHE A 106 11.21 1.67 11.59
C PHE A 106 10.66 2.29 12.88
N LYS A 107 11.01 1.69 14.02
CA LYS A 107 10.75 2.25 15.34
C LYS A 107 11.66 3.45 15.61
N LYS A 108 11.24 4.35 16.50
CA LYS A 108 12.02 5.56 16.88
C LYS A 108 13.41 5.22 17.41
N GLU A 109 13.53 4.13 18.20
CA GLU A 109 14.79 3.64 18.73
C GLU A 109 15.75 3.21 17.61
N THR A 110 15.24 2.56 16.58
CA THR A 110 16.04 2.16 15.40
C THR A 110 16.55 3.39 14.63
N LEU A 111 15.73 4.43 14.54
CA LEU A 111 16.12 5.69 13.88
C LEU A 111 17.12 6.52 14.70
N ALA A 112 17.29 6.23 15.99
CA ALA A 112 18.30 6.85 16.82
C ALA A 112 19.73 6.38 16.47
N VAL A 113 19.89 5.18 15.90
CA VAL A 113 21.18 4.68 15.42
C VAL A 113 21.54 5.36 14.10
N LYS A 114 22.72 5.97 14.04
CA LYS A 114 23.19 6.73 12.88
C LYS A 114 24.54 6.25 12.39
N ILE A 115 24.72 6.25 11.09
CA ILE A 115 25.99 6.06 10.40
C ILE A 115 26.25 7.33 9.61
N ASN A 116 27.37 8.00 9.89
CA ASN A 116 27.71 9.30 9.30
C ASN A 116 26.55 10.32 9.37
N ASN A 117 25.97 10.48 10.58
CA ASN A 117 24.81 11.34 10.90
C ASN A 117 23.50 11.01 10.21
N ARG A 118 23.37 9.89 9.48
CA ARG A 118 22.14 9.45 8.82
C ARG A 118 21.60 8.19 9.45
N HIS A 119 20.30 8.12 9.65
CA HIS A 119 19.63 6.91 10.14
C HIS A 119 19.18 6.01 8.96
N ILE A 120 18.85 4.75 9.27
CA ILE A 120 18.52 3.75 8.26
C ILE A 120 17.35 4.17 7.34
N GLY A 121 16.37 4.90 7.84
CA GLY A 121 15.25 5.41 7.03
C GLY A 121 15.73 6.39 5.95
N GLU A 122 16.61 7.33 6.28
CA GLU A 122 17.21 8.26 5.32
C GLU A 122 18.10 7.55 4.30
N ILE A 123 18.90 6.58 4.78
CA ILE A 123 19.78 5.77 3.93
C ILE A 123 18.94 4.95 2.93
N SER A 124 17.84 4.35 3.39
CA SER A 124 16.96 3.53 2.53
C SER A 124 16.17 4.36 1.50
N SER A 125 15.96 5.64 1.74
CA SER A 125 15.26 6.55 0.81
C SER A 125 16.18 7.17 -0.26
N MET A 126 17.49 6.94 -0.18
CA MET A 126 18.42 7.36 -1.23
C MET A 126 18.26 6.50 -2.48
N SER A 127 18.50 7.10 -3.65
CA SER A 127 18.66 6.30 -4.88
C SER A 127 19.86 5.35 -4.75
N ILE A 128 19.80 4.21 -5.43
CA ILE A 128 20.90 3.22 -5.44
C ILE A 128 22.24 3.88 -5.81
N GLN A 129 22.22 4.83 -6.75
CA GLN A 129 23.41 5.61 -7.12
C GLN A 129 23.94 6.45 -5.95
N SER A 130 23.07 7.21 -5.30
CA SER A 130 23.46 8.05 -4.15
C SER A 130 23.88 7.21 -2.96
N LEU A 131 23.25 6.05 -2.79
CA LEU A 131 23.59 5.09 -1.74
C LEU A 131 24.98 4.49 -1.93
N SER A 132 25.37 4.16 -3.17
CA SER A 132 26.73 3.71 -3.49
C SER A 132 27.76 4.79 -3.13
N GLN A 133 27.52 6.03 -3.57
CA GLN A 133 28.41 7.16 -3.24
C GLN A 133 28.50 7.41 -1.73
N PHE A 134 27.40 7.25 -1.00
CA PHE A 134 27.40 7.37 0.46
C PHE A 134 28.31 6.32 1.12
N PHE A 135 28.24 5.05 0.70
CA PHE A 135 29.08 3.99 1.26
C PHE A 135 30.55 4.11 0.84
N ASP A 136 30.82 4.68 -0.32
CA ASP A 136 32.21 4.95 -0.77
C ASP A 136 32.84 6.10 -0.01
N GLY A 137 32.07 7.12 0.35
CA GLY A 137 32.50 8.30 1.10
C GLY A 137 32.50 8.14 2.63
N LEU A 138 32.29 6.92 3.17
CA LEU A 138 32.25 6.73 4.63
C LEU A 138 33.63 6.95 5.29
N SER A 139 33.68 7.87 6.24
CA SER A 139 34.84 8.08 7.12
C SER A 139 34.71 7.22 8.37
N LEU A 140 35.46 6.13 8.42
CA LEU A 140 35.45 5.15 9.51
C LEU A 140 36.78 5.14 10.26
N SER A 141 36.76 4.98 11.57
CA SER A 141 37.95 4.71 12.38
C SER A 141 38.56 3.36 12.02
N LYS A 142 39.82 3.11 12.42
CA LYS A 142 40.51 1.85 12.14
C LYS A 142 39.71 0.63 12.64
N MET A 143 39.21 0.68 13.89
CA MET A 143 38.39 -0.38 14.48
C MET A 143 37.06 -0.58 13.71
N GLN A 144 36.38 0.50 13.31
CA GLN A 144 35.14 0.41 12.55
C GLN A 144 35.39 -0.20 11.18
N LYS A 145 36.52 0.12 10.51
CA LYS A 145 36.90 -0.49 9.23
C LYS A 145 37.09 -1.99 9.37
N GLU A 146 37.84 -2.45 10.38
CA GLU A 146 38.07 -3.88 10.61
C GLU A 146 36.77 -4.64 10.83
N ILE A 147 35.82 -4.08 11.58
CA ILE A 147 34.50 -4.71 11.83
C ILE A 147 33.62 -4.72 10.57
N SER A 148 33.62 -3.64 9.79
CA SER A 148 32.66 -3.43 8.71
C SER A 148 33.17 -3.84 7.32
N ASP A 149 34.44 -4.15 7.16
CA ASP A 149 35.07 -4.33 5.84
C ASP A 149 34.34 -5.35 4.98
N GLN A 150 34.07 -6.52 5.51
CA GLN A 150 33.36 -7.57 4.78
C GLN A 150 31.93 -7.18 4.45
N ILE A 151 31.23 -6.54 5.38
CA ILE A 151 29.83 -6.08 5.20
C ILE A 151 29.78 -5.02 4.11
N LEU A 152 30.66 -4.03 4.16
CA LEU A 152 30.74 -2.95 3.18
C LEU A 152 31.11 -3.48 1.79
N LYS A 153 31.99 -4.46 1.70
CA LYS A 153 32.35 -5.12 0.44
C LYS A 153 31.10 -5.76 -0.20
N GLU A 154 30.32 -6.50 0.58
CA GLU A 154 29.08 -7.10 0.07
C GLU A 154 28.03 -6.05 -0.33
N ILE A 155 27.86 -5.01 0.48
CA ILE A 155 26.92 -3.92 0.16
C ILE A 155 27.32 -3.25 -1.16
N ARG A 156 28.56 -2.86 -1.33
CA ARG A 156 29.08 -2.23 -2.56
C ARG A 156 28.89 -3.15 -3.77
N GLN A 157 29.17 -4.42 -3.62
CA GLN A 157 28.99 -5.38 -4.69
C GLN A 157 27.52 -5.48 -5.13
N ARG A 158 26.59 -5.59 -4.18
CA ARG A 158 25.14 -5.66 -4.48
C ARG A 158 24.62 -4.37 -5.10
N LEU A 159 25.07 -3.21 -4.61
CA LEU A 159 24.72 -1.91 -5.21
C LEU A 159 25.27 -1.79 -6.64
N SER A 160 26.52 -2.20 -6.88
CA SER A 160 27.12 -2.25 -8.22
C SER A 160 26.30 -3.10 -9.19
N PHE A 161 25.80 -4.27 -8.77
CA PHE A 161 24.93 -5.08 -9.62
C PHE A 161 23.62 -4.37 -9.96
N LEU A 162 22.99 -3.70 -8.99
CA LEU A 162 21.77 -2.95 -9.25
C LEU A 162 21.99 -1.77 -10.20
N ILE A 163 23.14 -1.11 -10.12
CA ILE A 163 23.54 -0.04 -11.05
C ILE A 163 23.78 -0.62 -12.45
N ASN A 164 24.49 -1.73 -12.55
CA ASN A 164 24.83 -2.37 -13.83
C ASN A 164 23.60 -2.88 -14.60
N VAL A 165 22.52 -3.25 -13.90
CA VAL A 165 21.25 -3.61 -14.55
C VAL A 165 20.31 -2.42 -14.77
N GLY A 166 20.81 -1.17 -14.66
CA GLY A 166 20.07 0.06 -14.95
C GLY A 166 19.06 0.46 -13.88
N LEU A 167 19.20 0.03 -12.62
CA LEU A 167 18.29 0.34 -11.52
C LEU A 167 18.85 1.42 -10.56
N SER A 168 19.75 2.26 -11.03
CA SER A 168 20.43 3.31 -10.24
C SER A 168 19.49 4.32 -9.59
N TYR A 169 18.31 4.53 -10.17
CA TYR A 169 17.29 5.48 -9.72
C TYR A 169 16.35 4.94 -8.64
N LEU A 170 16.28 3.62 -8.43
CA LEU A 170 15.42 3.02 -7.41
C LEU A 170 15.90 3.36 -6.00
N THR A 171 14.98 3.26 -5.04
CA THR A 171 15.26 3.40 -3.60
C THR A 171 14.93 2.10 -2.87
N LEU A 172 15.62 1.80 -1.76
CA LEU A 172 15.39 0.56 -1.00
C LEU A 172 14.07 0.56 -0.23
N ASP A 173 13.50 1.72 0.07
CA ASP A 173 12.21 1.87 0.75
C ASP A 173 11.01 1.70 -0.18
N ARG A 174 11.23 1.66 -1.50
CA ARG A 174 10.17 1.49 -2.49
C ARG A 174 9.44 0.16 -2.31
N SER A 175 8.12 0.21 -2.31
CA SER A 175 7.29 -1.00 -2.20
C SER A 175 7.43 -1.87 -3.45
N ALA A 176 7.62 -3.18 -3.27
CA ALA A 176 7.69 -4.15 -4.36
C ALA A 176 6.42 -4.14 -5.25
N MET A 177 5.25 -3.80 -4.70
CA MET A 177 4.00 -3.68 -5.44
C MET A 177 3.98 -2.53 -6.47
N THR A 178 4.90 -1.56 -6.33
CA THR A 178 5.00 -0.41 -7.23
C THR A 178 6.05 -0.60 -8.32
N LEU A 179 6.76 -1.72 -8.32
CA LEU A 179 7.75 -2.06 -9.33
C LEU A 179 7.06 -2.45 -10.65
N SER A 180 7.59 -1.97 -11.76
CA SER A 180 7.21 -2.49 -13.07
C SER A 180 7.72 -3.92 -13.26
N GLY A 181 7.13 -4.68 -14.20
CA GLY A 181 7.58 -6.04 -14.51
C GLY A 181 9.07 -6.10 -14.85
N GLY A 182 9.57 -5.16 -15.66
CA GLY A 182 10.99 -5.08 -16.02
C GLY A 182 11.89 -4.73 -14.83
N GLU A 183 11.47 -3.84 -13.92
CA GLU A 183 12.24 -3.55 -12.68
C GLU A 183 12.34 -4.80 -11.79
N ALA A 184 11.24 -5.50 -11.58
CA ALA A 184 11.22 -6.72 -10.77
C ALA A 184 12.11 -7.82 -11.38
N GLN A 185 12.10 -7.98 -12.70
CA GLN A 185 12.95 -8.94 -13.41
C GLN A 185 14.43 -8.58 -13.28
N ARG A 186 14.80 -7.31 -13.44
CA ARG A 186 16.19 -6.86 -13.29
C ARG A 186 16.69 -7.02 -11.86
N ILE A 187 15.86 -6.81 -10.84
CA ILE A 187 16.21 -7.09 -9.44
C ILE A 187 16.50 -8.59 -9.26
N ARG A 188 15.68 -9.47 -9.83
CA ARG A 188 15.92 -10.92 -9.79
C ARG A 188 17.23 -11.28 -10.50
N LEU A 189 17.49 -10.70 -11.66
CA LEU A 189 18.72 -10.90 -12.40
C LEU A 189 19.94 -10.45 -11.59
N ALA A 190 19.90 -9.26 -10.99
CA ALA A 190 20.96 -8.75 -10.12
C ALA A 190 21.22 -9.69 -8.93
N THR A 191 20.17 -10.28 -8.36
CA THR A 191 20.29 -11.25 -7.25
C THR A 191 20.95 -12.55 -7.70
N GLN A 192 20.60 -13.06 -8.88
CA GLN A 192 21.16 -14.29 -9.44
C GLN A 192 22.65 -14.14 -9.82
N ILE A 193 22.99 -13.06 -10.52
CA ILE A 193 24.38 -12.75 -10.88
C ILE A 193 25.20 -12.44 -9.62
N GLY A 194 24.60 -11.72 -8.67
CA GLY A 194 25.25 -11.37 -7.40
C GLY A 194 25.57 -12.56 -6.51
N SER A 195 24.91 -13.71 -6.71
CA SER A 195 25.24 -14.95 -5.99
C SER A 195 26.57 -15.56 -6.40
N GLN A 196 27.14 -15.15 -7.54
CA GLN A 196 28.40 -15.66 -8.11
C GLN A 196 28.48 -17.19 -8.16
N LEU A 197 27.37 -17.89 -8.29
CA LEU A 197 27.33 -19.33 -8.44
C LEU A 197 27.96 -19.69 -9.77
N MET A 198 29.21 -20.18 -9.71
CA MET A 198 29.91 -20.71 -10.86
C MET A 198 29.38 -22.10 -11.19
N GLY A 199 29.23 -22.40 -12.50
CA GLY A 199 28.76 -23.71 -12.97
C GLY A 199 27.23 -23.88 -13.00
N GLY A 200 26.46 -22.84 -12.76
CA GLY A 200 25.00 -22.84 -12.93
C GLY A 200 24.56 -22.45 -14.35
N LEU A 201 23.47 -23.04 -14.84
CA LEU A 201 22.78 -22.61 -16.06
C LEU A 201 21.74 -21.57 -15.69
N TYR A 202 21.85 -20.37 -16.24
CA TYR A 202 20.87 -19.31 -16.07
C TYR A 202 19.94 -19.25 -17.29
N ILE A 203 18.67 -19.52 -17.09
CA ILE A 203 17.65 -19.38 -18.14
C ILE A 203 16.94 -18.06 -17.93
N LEU A 204 17.04 -17.17 -18.91
CA LEU A 204 16.44 -15.85 -18.89
C LEU A 204 15.35 -15.78 -19.96
N ASP A 205 14.14 -15.41 -19.55
CA ASP A 205 13.02 -15.16 -20.44
C ASP A 205 12.90 -13.65 -20.65
N GLU A 206 13.02 -13.22 -21.89
CA GLU A 206 12.98 -11.80 -22.32
C GLU A 206 13.80 -10.85 -21.40
N PRO A 207 15.12 -11.08 -21.22
CA PRO A 207 15.92 -10.32 -20.23
C PRO A 207 16.02 -8.82 -20.55
N SER A 208 15.70 -8.40 -21.77
CA SER A 208 15.71 -7.01 -22.23
C SER A 208 14.39 -6.27 -21.99
N ILE A 209 13.38 -6.91 -21.42
CA ILE A 209 12.09 -6.26 -21.16
C ILE A 209 12.28 -5.03 -20.26
N GLY A 210 11.77 -3.88 -20.70
CA GLY A 210 11.84 -2.62 -19.96
C GLY A 210 13.24 -1.95 -19.98
N LEU A 211 14.17 -2.41 -20.78
CA LEU A 211 15.39 -1.68 -21.09
C LEU A 211 15.11 -0.59 -22.13
N HIS A 212 15.72 0.58 -21.93
CA HIS A 212 15.75 1.61 -22.98
C HIS A 212 16.75 1.19 -24.05
N PRO A 213 16.57 1.53 -25.36
CA PRO A 213 17.51 1.17 -26.43
C PRO A 213 18.97 1.61 -26.21
N ARG A 214 19.24 2.44 -25.22
CA ARG A 214 20.58 2.89 -24.81
C ARG A 214 21.16 2.12 -23.63
N ASP A 215 20.38 1.28 -22.96
CA ASP A 215 20.81 0.44 -21.82
C ASP A 215 21.28 -0.92 -22.34
#